data_923e66213fd7f3d4357287a6299ab66b
#
_entry.id   923e66213fd7f3d4357287a6299ab66b
#
_cell.length_a   1.000
_cell.length_b   1.000
_cell.length_c   1.000
_cell.angle_alpha   90.00
_cell.angle_beta   90.00
_cell.angle_gamma   90.00
#
_symmetry.space_group_name_H-M   'P 1'
#
loop_
_entity.id
_entity.type
_entity.pdbx_description
1 polymer ?
#
loop_
_entity_poly.entity_id
_entity_poly.type
_entity_poly.pdbx_seq_one_letter_code
_entity_poly.pdbx_strand_id
1 'polypeptide(L)'
;DVVEFRDAGLCPSYEYTLGEAKRAGELVKARYLKGSRIRTGDLVYRTKDAMLLEELRNKYLQEDPKLSVKMYFTAQMDQPMELQVTVMQNGEKISGRVQGILCQKAEKNPAGPDDVKRVLCQTGGTVFECRSCEVNLQGELFLPVGALKKLRREALEKLQQKLDQRGGREILPECCLSDKPDGVPEKETV
;
A
#
# COMPACT_ATOMS: atom_id res chain seq x y z
N ASP A 1 22.67 3.06 -13.02
CA ASP A 1 23.19 3.73 -11.84
C ASP A 1 23.77 5.08 -12.16
N VAL A 2 23.72 6.01 -11.20
CA VAL A 2 24.39 7.31 -11.32
C VAL A 2 25.46 7.38 -10.25
N VAL A 3 26.63 7.80 -10.67
CA VAL A 3 27.78 7.99 -9.78
C VAL A 3 28.25 9.43 -9.81
N GLU A 4 28.67 9.93 -8.67
CA GLU A 4 29.16 11.29 -8.48
C GLU A 4 30.59 11.23 -7.97
N PHE A 5 31.46 11.98 -8.63
CA PHE A 5 32.84 12.16 -8.22
C PHE A 5 32.93 13.35 -7.28
N ARG A 6 33.62 13.20 -6.17
CA ARG A 6 33.84 14.25 -5.17
C ARG A 6 35.33 14.42 -4.91
N ASP A 7 35.75 15.66 -4.84
CA ASP A 7 37.13 16.01 -4.49
C ASP A 7 37.44 15.74 -2.99
N ALA A 8 38.64 16.00 -2.55
CA ALA A 8 39.08 15.82 -1.16
C ALA A 8 38.27 16.66 -0.16
N GLY A 9 37.60 17.74 -0.59
CA GLY A 9 36.71 18.57 0.21
C GLY A 9 35.26 18.07 0.20
N LEU A 10 34.99 16.89 -0.37
CA LEU A 10 33.67 16.31 -0.60
C LEU A 10 32.74 17.15 -1.50
N CYS A 11 33.30 18.09 -2.25
CA CYS A 11 32.53 18.88 -3.21
C CYS A 11 32.27 18.07 -4.48
N PRO A 12 31.01 18.03 -4.98
CA PRO A 12 30.69 17.38 -6.24
C PRO A 12 31.47 18.01 -7.41
N SER A 13 32.17 17.19 -8.17
CA SER A 13 32.96 17.65 -9.31
C SER A 13 32.43 17.20 -10.67
N TYR A 14 31.81 15.99 -10.70
CA TYR A 14 31.30 15.41 -11.92
C TYR A 14 30.28 14.29 -11.61
N GLU A 15 29.21 14.22 -12.39
CA GLU A 15 28.21 13.15 -12.34
C GLU A 15 28.25 12.34 -13.64
N TYR A 16 28.18 11.02 -13.53
CA TYR A 16 28.18 10.12 -14.67
C TYR A 16 27.13 9.02 -14.53
N THR A 17 26.36 8.82 -15.60
CA THR A 17 25.38 7.72 -15.67
C THR A 17 26.04 6.48 -16.26
N LEU A 18 26.06 5.39 -15.51
CA LEU A 18 26.52 4.09 -15.97
C LEU A 18 25.49 3.47 -16.91
N GLY A 19 25.92 3.06 -18.11
CA GLY A 19 25.05 2.39 -19.10
C GLY A 19 24.76 0.94 -18.76
N GLU A 20 25.58 0.32 -17.89
CA GLU A 20 25.47 -1.09 -17.52
C GLU A 20 25.63 -1.28 -16.01
N ALA A 21 25.02 -2.33 -15.48
CA ALA A 21 25.24 -2.76 -14.09
C ALA A 21 26.70 -3.24 -13.91
N LYS A 22 27.34 -2.84 -12.82
CA LYS A 22 28.71 -3.21 -12.49
C LYS A 22 28.78 -3.83 -11.08
N ARG A 23 29.65 -4.81 -10.94
CA ARG A 23 29.92 -5.46 -9.65
C ARG A 23 31.10 -4.80 -8.94
N ALA A 24 31.18 -4.98 -7.65
CA ALA A 24 32.32 -4.51 -6.88
C ALA A 24 33.64 -5.11 -7.44
N GLY A 25 34.65 -4.27 -7.63
CA GLY A 25 35.94 -4.65 -8.22
C GLY A 25 36.04 -4.56 -9.74
N GLU A 26 34.94 -4.33 -10.46
CA GLU A 26 34.98 -4.14 -11.91
C GLU A 26 35.40 -2.71 -12.28
N LEU A 27 36.21 -2.60 -13.33
CA LEU A 27 36.63 -1.31 -13.86
C LEU A 27 35.52 -0.68 -14.70
N VAL A 28 35.25 0.58 -14.44
CA VAL A 28 34.29 1.39 -15.16
C VAL A 28 35.03 2.42 -16.02
N LYS A 29 34.71 2.46 -17.31
CA LYS A 29 35.19 3.52 -18.24
C LYS A 29 34.12 4.60 -18.32
N ALA A 30 34.32 5.72 -17.64
CA ALA A 30 33.48 6.90 -17.79
C ALA A 30 34.01 7.79 -18.93
N ARG A 31 33.09 8.40 -19.68
CA ARG A 31 33.49 9.43 -20.66
C ARG A 31 33.88 10.68 -19.89
N TYR A 32 35.09 11.10 -20.11
CA TYR A 32 35.59 12.35 -19.58
C TYR A 32 35.05 13.54 -20.39
N LEU A 33 34.40 14.48 -19.76
CA LEU A 33 34.02 15.74 -20.38
C LEU A 33 35.13 16.75 -20.18
N LYS A 34 35.59 17.37 -21.28
CA LYS A 34 36.59 18.41 -21.24
C LYS A 34 36.15 19.55 -20.33
N GLY A 35 36.93 19.82 -19.28
CA GLY A 35 36.59 20.82 -18.26
C GLY A 35 36.08 20.25 -16.92
N SER A 36 35.84 18.94 -16.82
CA SER A 36 35.58 18.31 -15.54
C SER A 36 36.85 18.30 -14.66
N ARG A 37 36.68 18.52 -13.35
CA ARG A 37 37.80 18.61 -12.40
C ARG A 37 38.10 17.29 -11.71
N ILE A 38 37.95 16.15 -12.41
CA ILE A 38 38.22 14.82 -11.83
C ILE A 38 39.74 14.62 -11.72
N ARG A 39 40.19 14.16 -10.56
CA ARG A 39 41.59 13.84 -10.25
C ARG A 39 41.74 12.42 -9.77
N THR A 40 42.92 11.86 -9.93
CA THR A 40 43.23 10.56 -9.31
C THR A 40 43.19 10.70 -7.81
N GLY A 41 42.40 9.82 -7.15
CA GLY A 41 42.18 9.85 -5.70
C GLY A 41 40.84 10.49 -5.30
N ASP A 42 40.08 11.06 -6.22
CA ASP A 42 38.74 11.53 -5.93
C ASP A 42 37.84 10.35 -5.52
N LEU A 43 36.92 10.62 -4.60
CA LEU A 43 35.96 9.63 -4.14
C LEU A 43 34.78 9.53 -5.10
N VAL A 44 34.26 8.32 -5.27
CA VAL A 44 33.11 8.06 -6.14
C VAL A 44 31.94 7.54 -5.30
N TYR A 45 30.84 8.25 -5.35
CA TYR A 45 29.61 7.88 -4.63
C TYR A 45 28.54 7.46 -5.62
N ARG A 46 27.82 6.40 -5.32
CA ARG A 46 26.59 6.04 -6.03
C ARG A 46 25.44 6.88 -5.48
N THR A 47 24.95 7.84 -6.26
CA THR A 47 23.86 8.75 -5.90
C THR A 47 22.49 8.17 -6.30
N LYS A 48 22.48 7.27 -7.29
CA LYS A 48 21.24 6.62 -7.75
C LYS A 48 21.49 5.15 -8.07
N ASP A 49 20.75 4.28 -7.38
CA ASP A 49 20.67 2.86 -7.63
C ASP A 49 19.46 2.58 -8.53
N ALA A 50 19.70 2.31 -9.81
CA ALA A 50 18.61 2.10 -10.78
C ALA A 50 17.84 0.79 -10.49
N MET A 51 18.54 -0.28 -10.09
CA MET A 51 17.92 -1.57 -9.78
C MET A 51 17.02 -1.48 -8.55
N LEU A 52 17.52 -0.85 -7.49
CA LEU A 52 16.73 -0.63 -6.28
C LEU A 52 15.48 0.22 -6.55
N LEU A 53 15.61 1.28 -7.33
CA LEU A 53 14.49 2.14 -7.69
C LEU A 53 13.45 1.41 -8.56
N GLU A 54 13.89 0.55 -9.47
CA GLU A 54 13.00 -0.27 -10.29
C GLU A 54 12.28 -1.33 -9.44
N GLU A 55 12.99 -2.00 -8.54
CA GLU A 55 12.40 -2.95 -7.58
C GLU A 55 11.35 -2.27 -6.70
N LEU A 56 11.67 -1.11 -6.13
CA LEU A 56 10.73 -0.34 -5.31
C LEU A 56 9.52 0.14 -6.12
N ARG A 57 9.74 0.57 -7.36
CA ARG A 57 8.65 0.96 -8.25
C ARG A 57 7.71 -0.22 -8.54
N ASN A 58 8.28 -1.36 -8.89
CA ASN A 58 7.51 -2.56 -9.21
C ASN A 58 6.75 -3.09 -7.98
N LYS A 59 7.35 -3.01 -6.80
CA LYS A 59 6.77 -3.54 -5.56
C LYS A 59 5.75 -2.61 -4.90
N TYR A 60 5.94 -1.29 -4.99
CA TYR A 60 5.18 -0.32 -4.19
C TYR A 60 4.44 0.74 -5.00
N LEU A 61 4.82 1.00 -6.27
CA LEU A 61 4.24 2.08 -7.06
C LEU A 61 3.37 1.61 -8.22
N GLN A 62 3.49 0.34 -8.64
CA GLN A 62 2.65 -0.19 -9.74
C GLN A 62 1.31 -0.73 -9.24
N GLU A 63 1.25 -1.21 -8.01
CA GLU A 63 0.01 -1.67 -7.40
C GLU A 63 -0.11 -1.09 -5.99
N ASP A 64 -1.20 -0.38 -5.75
CA ASP A 64 -1.54 0.04 -4.38
C ASP A 64 -1.72 -1.21 -3.51
N PRO A 65 -1.00 -1.34 -2.38
CA PRO A 65 -1.13 -2.48 -1.51
C PRO A 65 -2.57 -2.58 -0.99
N LYS A 66 -3.25 -3.67 -1.35
CA LYS A 66 -4.62 -3.92 -0.92
C LYS A 66 -4.67 -4.77 0.33
N LEU A 67 -5.60 -4.45 1.21
CA LEU A 67 -5.88 -5.22 2.40
C LEU A 67 -6.80 -6.40 2.06
N SER A 68 -6.32 -7.63 2.28
CA SER A 68 -7.11 -8.84 2.06
C SER A 68 -8.24 -8.98 3.07
N VAL A 69 -9.48 -9.00 2.60
CA VAL A 69 -10.68 -9.16 3.45
C VAL A 69 -11.36 -10.49 3.22
N LYS A 70 -11.97 -11.01 4.29
CA LYS A 70 -12.90 -12.13 4.26
C LYS A 70 -14.30 -11.60 4.46
N MET A 71 -15.24 -12.08 3.63
CA MET A 71 -16.66 -11.69 3.69
C MET A 71 -17.52 -12.87 4.10
N TYR A 72 -18.50 -12.61 4.94
CA TYR A 72 -19.53 -13.57 5.32
C TYR A 72 -20.89 -12.92 5.13
N PHE A 73 -21.69 -13.46 4.22
CA PHE A 73 -23.02 -12.97 3.86
C PHE A 73 -24.08 -13.97 4.31
N THR A 74 -25.12 -13.46 4.95
CA THR A 74 -26.30 -14.24 5.33
C THR A 74 -27.56 -13.55 4.86
N ALA A 75 -28.49 -14.35 4.35
CA ALA A 75 -29.82 -13.90 3.98
C ALA A 75 -30.84 -15.02 4.27
N GLN A 76 -31.94 -14.63 4.94
CA GLN A 76 -33.04 -15.51 5.30
C GLN A 76 -34.36 -14.78 5.01
N MET A 77 -35.40 -15.54 4.66
CA MET A 77 -36.71 -14.99 4.39
C MET A 77 -37.23 -14.17 5.59
N ASP A 78 -37.85 -13.02 5.30
CA ASP A 78 -38.39 -12.07 6.28
C ASP A 78 -37.39 -11.52 7.31
N GLN A 79 -36.09 -11.66 7.01
CA GLN A 79 -35.03 -11.07 7.81
C GLN A 79 -34.19 -10.12 6.95
N PRO A 80 -33.56 -9.09 7.55
CA PRO A 80 -32.63 -8.25 6.83
C PRO A 80 -31.42 -9.07 6.38
N MET A 81 -31.00 -8.91 5.13
CA MET A 81 -29.73 -9.45 4.67
C MET A 81 -28.58 -8.83 5.46
N GLU A 82 -27.53 -9.60 5.70
CA GLU A 82 -26.41 -9.16 6.51
C GLU A 82 -25.09 -9.47 5.84
N LEU A 83 -24.15 -8.52 5.91
CA LEU A 83 -22.79 -8.70 5.45
C LEU A 83 -21.81 -8.35 6.56
N GLN A 84 -20.93 -9.29 6.87
CA GLN A 84 -19.79 -9.09 7.75
C GLN A 84 -18.51 -9.13 6.91
N VAL A 85 -17.69 -8.09 7.01
CA VAL A 85 -16.38 -8.00 6.38
C VAL A 85 -15.31 -8.00 7.45
N THR A 86 -14.25 -8.78 7.26
CA THR A 86 -13.20 -8.97 8.25
C THR A 86 -11.82 -8.84 7.60
N VAL A 87 -10.92 -8.13 8.27
CA VAL A 87 -9.50 -8.04 7.94
C VAL A 87 -8.66 -8.50 9.14
N MET A 88 -7.51 -9.08 8.84
CA MET A 88 -6.48 -9.36 9.85
C MET A 88 -5.37 -8.31 9.70
N GLN A 89 -5.10 -7.55 10.75
CA GLN A 89 -4.04 -6.55 10.80
C GLN A 89 -3.26 -6.70 12.10
N ASN A 90 -1.95 -6.83 12.01
CA ASN A 90 -1.04 -7.00 13.16
C ASN A 90 -1.46 -8.14 14.13
N GLY A 91 -2.03 -9.22 13.60
CA GLY A 91 -2.53 -10.35 14.41
C GLY A 91 -3.92 -10.15 15.00
N GLU A 92 -4.50 -8.97 14.87
CA GLU A 92 -5.86 -8.68 15.36
C GLU A 92 -6.92 -8.81 14.25
N LYS A 93 -8.10 -9.28 14.66
CA LYS A 93 -9.26 -9.38 13.78
C LYS A 93 -10.15 -8.16 13.92
N ILE A 94 -10.24 -7.36 12.83
CA ILE A 94 -11.12 -6.19 12.74
C ILE A 94 -12.29 -6.52 11.83
N SER A 95 -13.52 -6.24 12.25
CA SER A 95 -14.71 -6.56 11.46
C SER A 95 -15.71 -5.40 11.40
N GLY A 96 -16.29 -5.22 10.22
CA GLY A 96 -17.46 -4.40 9.95
C GLY A 96 -18.67 -5.28 9.69
N ARG A 97 -19.83 -4.97 10.29
CA ARG A 97 -21.10 -5.69 10.10
C ARG A 97 -22.18 -4.69 9.74
N VAL A 98 -22.93 -4.98 8.68
CA VAL A 98 -24.00 -4.12 8.16
C VAL A 98 -25.20 -4.98 7.81
N GLN A 99 -26.39 -4.44 8.09
CA GLN A 99 -27.66 -5.03 7.70
C GLN A 99 -28.28 -4.23 6.56
N GLY A 100 -28.83 -4.92 5.58
CA GLY A 100 -29.48 -4.33 4.43
C GLY A 100 -31.00 -4.42 4.49
N ILE A 101 -31.61 -4.54 3.33
CA ILE A 101 -33.08 -4.66 3.20
C ILE A 101 -33.57 -6.04 3.67
N LEU A 102 -34.85 -6.11 3.99
CA LEU A 102 -35.55 -7.38 4.24
C LEU A 102 -35.54 -8.27 3.00
N CYS A 103 -35.23 -9.54 3.19
CA CYS A 103 -35.22 -10.53 2.14
C CYS A 103 -36.66 -10.99 1.86
N GLN A 104 -37.02 -11.03 0.58
CA GLN A 104 -38.32 -11.47 0.12
C GLN A 104 -38.19 -12.78 -0.68
N LYS A 105 -39.26 -13.53 -0.75
CA LYS A 105 -39.30 -14.73 -1.59
C LYS A 105 -39.19 -14.37 -3.07
N ALA A 106 -38.40 -15.12 -3.81
CA ALA A 106 -38.31 -14.96 -5.26
C ALA A 106 -39.55 -15.52 -5.94
N GLU A 107 -40.15 -14.75 -6.85
CA GLU A 107 -41.27 -15.22 -7.65
C GLU A 107 -40.85 -16.01 -8.89
N LYS A 108 -39.73 -15.62 -9.53
CA LYS A 108 -39.28 -16.25 -10.80
C LYS A 108 -37.83 -16.73 -10.76
N ASN A 109 -36.90 -15.86 -10.35
CA ASN A 109 -35.47 -16.13 -10.37
C ASN A 109 -34.86 -15.95 -8.99
N PRO A 110 -34.67 -17.04 -8.21
CA PRO A 110 -34.00 -16.96 -6.93
C PRO A 110 -32.52 -16.58 -7.12
N ALA A 111 -31.98 -15.81 -6.18
CA ALA A 111 -30.58 -15.42 -6.20
C ALA A 111 -29.69 -16.66 -5.91
N GLY A 112 -28.78 -16.97 -6.82
CA GLY A 112 -27.78 -18.01 -6.62
C GLY A 112 -26.63 -17.56 -5.72
N PRO A 113 -26.03 -18.46 -4.94
CA PRO A 113 -24.90 -18.12 -4.08
C PRO A 113 -23.70 -17.59 -4.88
N ASP A 114 -23.47 -18.12 -6.09
CA ASP A 114 -22.37 -17.69 -6.95
C ASP A 114 -22.60 -16.28 -7.51
N ASP A 115 -23.82 -15.92 -7.84
CA ASP A 115 -24.17 -14.56 -8.30
C ASP A 115 -23.97 -13.54 -7.18
N VAL A 116 -24.42 -13.86 -5.97
CA VAL A 116 -24.22 -13.02 -4.79
C VAL A 116 -22.71 -12.86 -4.52
N LYS A 117 -21.97 -13.95 -4.51
CA LYS A 117 -20.52 -13.95 -4.32
C LYS A 117 -19.81 -13.09 -5.37
N ARG A 118 -20.15 -13.24 -6.64
CA ARG A 118 -19.59 -12.44 -7.73
C ARG A 118 -19.82 -10.94 -7.52
N VAL A 119 -21.00 -10.53 -7.06
CA VAL A 119 -21.32 -9.12 -6.79
C VAL A 119 -20.57 -8.60 -5.57
N LEU A 120 -20.48 -9.39 -4.49
CA LEU A 120 -19.82 -8.98 -3.26
C LEU A 120 -18.28 -8.90 -3.39
N CYS A 121 -17.67 -9.79 -4.16
CA CYS A 121 -16.23 -9.80 -4.36
C CYS A 121 -15.71 -8.68 -5.29
N GLN A 122 -16.58 -7.90 -5.94
CA GLN A 122 -16.17 -6.77 -6.77
C GLN A 122 -15.75 -5.58 -5.90
N THR A 123 -14.55 -5.61 -5.34
CA THR A 123 -14.00 -4.57 -4.46
C THR A 123 -13.16 -3.52 -5.19
N GLY A 124 -13.21 -3.50 -6.53
CA GLY A 124 -12.47 -2.54 -7.36
C GLY A 124 -12.71 -1.07 -6.94
N GLY A 125 -11.67 -0.25 -7.00
CA GLY A 125 -11.71 1.15 -6.56
C GLY A 125 -11.66 1.35 -5.04
N THR A 126 -11.41 0.29 -4.25
CA THR A 126 -11.21 0.36 -2.80
C THR A 126 -9.82 -0.17 -2.42
N VAL A 127 -9.38 0.15 -1.21
CA VAL A 127 -8.13 -0.37 -0.62
C VAL A 127 -8.23 -1.85 -0.22
N PHE A 128 -9.37 -2.49 -0.48
CA PHE A 128 -9.65 -3.86 -0.09
C PHE A 128 -9.66 -4.81 -1.27
N GLU A 129 -9.19 -6.04 -1.03
CA GLU A 129 -9.29 -7.16 -1.95
C GLU A 129 -10.02 -8.34 -1.29
N CYS A 130 -11.05 -8.85 -1.94
CA CYS A 130 -11.81 -9.99 -1.42
C CYS A 130 -11.01 -11.29 -1.59
N ARG A 131 -10.48 -11.82 -0.49
CA ARG A 131 -9.76 -13.11 -0.49
C ARG A 131 -10.72 -14.30 -0.45
N SER A 132 -11.79 -14.20 0.31
CA SER A 132 -12.82 -15.23 0.41
C SER A 132 -14.18 -14.62 0.73
N CYS A 133 -15.22 -15.18 0.15
CA CYS A 133 -16.61 -14.79 0.43
C CYS A 133 -17.43 -16.06 0.66
N GLU A 134 -17.97 -16.19 1.85
CA GLU A 134 -18.92 -17.24 2.23
C GLU A 134 -20.32 -16.69 2.15
N VAL A 135 -21.21 -17.40 1.47
CA VAL A 135 -22.61 -16.99 1.25
C VAL A 135 -23.53 -18.07 1.80
N ASN A 136 -24.35 -17.69 2.76
CA ASN A 136 -25.38 -18.53 3.35
C ASN A 136 -26.76 -17.99 3.00
N LEU A 137 -27.47 -18.69 2.13
CA LEU A 137 -28.84 -18.36 1.71
C LEU A 137 -29.80 -19.42 2.29
N GLN A 138 -30.84 -18.94 2.97
CA GLN A 138 -31.88 -19.83 3.49
C GLN A 138 -33.21 -19.58 2.76
N GLY A 139 -33.52 -20.47 1.80
CA GLY A 139 -34.70 -20.41 0.96
C GLY A 139 -34.47 -19.76 -0.41
N GLU A 140 -35.50 -19.70 -1.21
CA GLU A 140 -35.50 -19.06 -2.51
C GLU A 140 -35.72 -17.55 -2.38
N LEU A 141 -34.63 -16.78 -2.35
CA LEU A 141 -34.67 -15.36 -2.03
C LEU A 141 -34.49 -14.49 -3.27
N PHE A 142 -35.21 -13.39 -3.30
CA PHE A 142 -34.99 -12.31 -4.24
C PHE A 142 -34.03 -11.28 -3.61
N LEU A 143 -32.82 -11.15 -4.19
CA LEU A 143 -31.78 -10.22 -3.73
C LEU A 143 -31.40 -9.26 -4.86
N PRO A 144 -31.90 -8.02 -4.84
CA PRO A 144 -31.57 -7.03 -5.88
C PRO A 144 -30.06 -6.75 -5.90
N VAL A 145 -29.47 -6.79 -7.09
CA VAL A 145 -28.03 -6.50 -7.27
C VAL A 145 -27.65 -5.11 -6.73
N GLY A 146 -28.54 -4.12 -6.89
CA GLY A 146 -28.34 -2.77 -6.36
C GLY A 146 -28.23 -2.76 -4.82
N ALA A 147 -29.06 -3.56 -4.14
CA ALA A 147 -29.02 -3.66 -2.69
C ALA A 147 -27.76 -4.37 -2.21
N LEU A 148 -27.30 -5.41 -2.90
CA LEU A 148 -26.03 -6.09 -2.59
C LEU A 148 -24.82 -5.15 -2.77
N LYS A 149 -24.80 -4.35 -3.84
CA LYS A 149 -23.75 -3.34 -4.08
C LYS A 149 -23.73 -2.27 -2.99
N LYS A 150 -24.89 -1.81 -2.54
CA LYS A 150 -25.03 -0.83 -1.47
C LYS A 150 -24.52 -1.42 -0.16
N LEU A 151 -24.97 -2.62 0.20
CA LEU A 151 -24.56 -3.32 1.41
C LEU A 151 -23.05 -3.53 1.47
N ARG A 152 -22.43 -3.95 0.36
CA ARG A 152 -20.98 -4.10 0.24
C ARG A 152 -20.26 -2.79 0.51
N ARG A 153 -20.70 -1.68 -0.13
CA ARG A 153 -20.10 -0.36 0.06
C ARG A 153 -20.13 0.06 1.52
N GLU A 154 -21.28 0.00 2.16
CA GLU A 154 -21.47 0.37 3.55
C GLU A 154 -20.61 -0.50 4.50
N ALA A 155 -20.49 -1.81 4.21
CA ALA A 155 -19.67 -2.71 5.02
C ALA A 155 -18.18 -2.40 4.91
N LEU A 156 -17.69 -2.07 3.71
CA LEU A 156 -16.30 -1.67 3.48
C LEU A 156 -15.99 -0.30 4.09
N GLU A 157 -16.91 0.68 3.95
CA GLU A 157 -16.78 2.00 4.57
C GLU A 157 -16.72 1.89 6.11
N LYS A 158 -17.58 1.08 6.71
CA LYS A 158 -17.56 0.83 8.16
C LYS A 158 -16.28 0.15 8.62
N LEU A 159 -15.74 -0.78 7.81
CA LEU A 159 -14.46 -1.40 8.09
C LEU A 159 -13.32 -0.37 8.01
N GLN A 160 -13.32 0.48 6.97
CA GLN A 160 -12.34 1.55 6.78
C GLN A 160 -12.35 2.52 7.97
N GLN A 161 -13.52 3.00 8.39
CA GLN A 161 -13.64 3.88 9.56
C GLN A 161 -13.04 3.27 10.82
N LYS A 162 -13.24 1.96 11.05
CA LYS A 162 -12.64 1.28 12.19
C LYS A 162 -11.12 1.15 12.10
N LEU A 163 -10.58 0.99 10.89
CA LEU A 163 -9.15 0.96 10.65
C LEU A 163 -8.53 2.33 10.88
N ASP A 164 -9.18 3.39 10.39
CA ASP A 164 -8.73 4.78 10.54
C ASP A 164 -8.72 5.22 12.00
N GLN A 165 -9.74 4.83 12.78
CA GLN A 165 -9.79 5.12 14.22
C GLN A 165 -8.67 4.45 15.01
N ARG A 166 -8.20 3.27 14.56
CA ARG A 166 -7.08 2.56 15.20
C ARG A 166 -5.72 3.01 14.70
N GLY A 167 -5.65 3.48 13.45
CA GLY A 167 -4.42 4.00 12.82
C GLY A 167 -4.08 5.42 13.25
N GLY A 168 -4.92 6.07 14.04
CA GLY A 168 -4.62 7.37 14.63
C GLY A 168 -3.31 7.29 15.41
N ARG A 169 -2.20 7.72 14.79
CA ARG A 169 -1.00 8.05 15.54
C ARG A 169 -1.43 9.17 16.50
N GLU A 170 -1.31 8.93 17.81
CA GLU A 170 -1.22 10.04 18.73
C GLU A 170 -0.15 10.97 18.19
N ILE A 171 -0.56 12.12 17.70
CA ILE A 171 0.37 13.22 17.44
C ILE A 171 0.90 13.55 18.81
N LEU A 172 2.05 12.98 19.17
CA LEU A 172 2.79 13.40 20.34
C LEU A 172 2.94 14.93 20.20
N PRO A 173 2.44 15.70 21.15
CA PRO A 173 2.57 17.15 21.08
C PRO A 173 4.06 17.46 20.96
N GLU A 174 4.42 18.05 19.82
CA GLU A 174 5.73 18.55 19.46
C GLU A 174 6.88 17.76 20.10
N CYS A 175 7.35 16.73 19.37
CA CYS A 175 8.74 16.33 19.53
C CYS A 175 9.55 17.60 19.22
N CYS A 176 9.95 18.32 20.26
CA CYS A 176 10.93 19.38 20.15
C CYS A 176 12.16 18.75 19.49
N LEU A 177 12.24 18.87 18.19
CA LEU A 177 13.53 18.76 17.52
C LEU A 177 14.35 19.89 18.13
N SER A 178 15.14 19.58 19.14
CA SER A 178 16.18 20.47 19.60
C SER A 178 17.10 20.67 18.39
N ASP A 179 17.04 21.85 17.80
CA ASP A 179 17.86 22.27 16.66
C ASP A 179 19.35 22.41 17.02
N LYS A 180 19.83 21.60 17.93
CA LYS A 180 21.26 21.51 18.20
C LYS A 180 21.71 20.09 17.95
N PRO A 181 22.48 19.84 16.88
CA PRO A 181 23.28 18.64 16.81
C PRO A 181 24.30 18.71 17.94
N ASP A 182 24.11 17.89 18.96
CA ASP A 182 25.12 17.65 19.97
C ASP A 182 26.39 17.14 19.31
N GLY A 183 27.45 17.89 19.37
CA GLY A 183 28.80 17.39 19.07
C GLY A 183 29.49 17.92 17.83
N VAL A 184 29.50 19.22 17.60
CA VAL A 184 30.60 19.81 16.83
C VAL A 184 31.68 20.21 17.83
N PRO A 185 32.84 19.53 17.90
CA PRO A 185 33.96 19.97 18.73
C PRO A 185 34.45 21.34 18.21
N GLU A 186 34.43 22.34 19.07
CA GLU A 186 35.11 23.61 18.82
C GLU A 186 36.58 23.32 18.48
N LYS A 187 37.03 23.79 17.31
CA LYS A 187 38.44 23.81 16.97
C LYS A 187 39.12 24.82 17.88
N GLU A 188 39.89 24.34 18.83
CA GLU A 188 40.89 25.16 19.52
C GLU A 188 41.87 25.69 18.47
N THR A 189 41.93 27.01 18.38
CA THR A 189 42.92 27.72 17.58
C THR A 189 44.12 27.92 18.49
N VAL A 190 45.24 27.28 18.12
CA VAL A 190 46.58 27.61 18.61
C VAL A 190 47.35 28.35 17.54
#